data_546ad488f8a4dae1c29d26451e0e39fb
#
_entry.id   546ad488f8a4dae1c29d26451e0e39fb
#
_cell.length_a   1.000
_cell.length_b   1.000
_cell.length_c   1.000
_cell.angle_alpha   90.00
_cell.angle_beta   90.00
_cell.angle_gamma   90.00
#
_symmetry.space_group_name_H-M   'P 1'
#
loop_
_entity.id
_entity.type
_entity.pdbx_description
1 polymer ?
#
loop_
_entity_poly.entity_id
_entity_poly.type
_entity_poly.pdbx_seq_one_letter_code
_entity_poly.pdbx_strand_id
1 'polypeptide(L)'
;MEPIHRGDLDEAVAAGIVTSTQADQLAAFLVARAASAPAGAAPRGDPDRARFSFVHVLYYLGGMIAIGAMSLFMSISWASVGPWSGVVFSVAYGVLFITLTRVFHERKQLAVPAGIMATLAVVMVPLAIFSAQYALGYWDDAKPFRHYHQYIDGRWLMMELGTLAIGHVLLWRYRFPF
;
A
#
# COMPACT_ATOMS: atom_id res chain seq x y z
N MET A 1 13.21 -16.28 -15.83
CA MET A 1 13.26 -16.95 -17.15
C MET A 1 14.66 -16.77 -17.67
N GLU A 2 15.40 -17.83 -17.87
CA GLU A 2 16.74 -17.78 -18.45
C GLU A 2 16.65 -17.32 -19.91
N PRO A 3 17.62 -16.54 -20.42
CA PRO A 3 17.59 -16.13 -21.82
C PRO A 3 17.70 -17.36 -22.71
N ILE A 4 16.82 -17.47 -23.70
CA ILE A 4 16.80 -18.56 -24.67
C ILE A 4 18.12 -18.51 -25.46
N HIS A 5 18.91 -19.58 -25.36
CA HIS A 5 20.15 -19.75 -26.08
C HIS A 5 19.92 -20.53 -27.38
N ARG A 6 20.83 -20.41 -28.33
CA ARG A 6 20.73 -21.13 -29.62
C ARG A 6 20.70 -22.66 -29.42
N GLY A 7 21.37 -23.14 -28.36
CA GLY A 7 21.31 -24.56 -27.99
C GLY A 7 19.90 -25.07 -27.64
N ASP A 8 19.08 -24.22 -27.02
CA ASP A 8 17.70 -24.57 -26.64
C ASP A 8 16.83 -24.74 -27.90
N LEU A 9 17.12 -23.95 -28.94
CA LEU A 9 16.42 -24.05 -30.24
C LEU A 9 16.83 -25.33 -31.00
N ASP A 10 18.12 -25.69 -30.94
CA ASP A 10 18.65 -26.91 -31.56
C ASP A 10 18.07 -28.14 -30.86
N GLU A 11 17.92 -28.11 -29.55
CA GLU A 11 17.27 -29.17 -28.76
C GLU A 11 15.78 -29.32 -29.13
N ALA A 12 15.08 -28.17 -29.29
CA ALA A 12 13.68 -28.15 -29.72
C ALA A 12 13.50 -28.72 -31.15
N VAL A 13 14.46 -28.51 -32.03
CA VAL A 13 14.49 -29.13 -33.37
C VAL A 13 14.71 -30.65 -33.28
N ALA A 14 15.66 -31.09 -32.44
CA ALA A 14 15.93 -32.52 -32.23
C ALA A 14 14.73 -33.22 -31.58
N ALA A 15 13.96 -32.55 -30.74
CA ALA A 15 12.72 -33.03 -30.14
C ALA A 15 11.51 -33.00 -31.09
N GLY A 16 11.66 -32.45 -32.32
CA GLY A 16 10.57 -32.35 -33.30
C GLY A 16 9.48 -31.31 -32.94
N ILE A 17 9.73 -30.42 -32.00
CA ILE A 17 8.79 -29.39 -31.56
C ILE A 17 8.73 -28.24 -32.60
N VAL A 18 9.87 -27.88 -33.18
CA VAL A 18 10.01 -26.86 -34.23
C VAL A 18 10.84 -27.41 -35.40
N THR A 19 10.62 -26.90 -36.61
CA THR A 19 11.46 -27.23 -37.77
C THR A 19 12.75 -26.36 -37.72
N SER A 20 13.81 -26.85 -38.38
CA SER A 20 15.07 -26.10 -38.49
C SER A 20 14.87 -24.68 -39.05
N THR A 21 13.99 -24.54 -40.06
CA THR A 21 13.64 -23.25 -40.66
C THR A 21 12.95 -22.30 -39.65
N GLN A 22 12.08 -22.84 -38.81
CA GLN A 22 11.41 -22.05 -37.75
C GLN A 22 12.38 -21.64 -36.63
N ALA A 23 13.31 -22.52 -36.26
CA ALA A 23 14.37 -22.22 -35.30
C ALA A 23 15.27 -21.08 -35.79
N ASP A 24 15.69 -21.10 -37.07
CA ASP A 24 16.50 -20.02 -37.66
C ASP A 24 15.75 -18.69 -37.75
N GLN A 25 14.45 -18.72 -38.12
CA GLN A 25 13.62 -17.52 -38.15
C GLN A 25 13.43 -16.93 -36.75
N LEU A 26 13.25 -17.76 -35.74
CA LEU A 26 13.11 -17.33 -34.36
C LEU A 26 14.42 -16.76 -33.82
N ALA A 27 15.55 -17.38 -34.12
CA ALA A 27 16.87 -16.89 -33.78
C ALA A 27 17.14 -15.49 -34.40
N ALA A 28 16.85 -15.35 -35.71
CA ALA A 28 16.99 -14.09 -36.42
C ALA A 28 16.10 -12.99 -35.83
N PHE A 29 14.86 -13.32 -35.48
CA PHE A 29 13.92 -12.38 -34.82
C PHE A 29 14.45 -11.94 -33.46
N LEU A 30 14.95 -12.84 -32.63
CA LEU A 30 15.49 -12.52 -31.30
C LEU A 30 16.73 -11.62 -31.41
N VAL A 31 17.61 -11.87 -32.35
CA VAL A 31 18.79 -11.03 -32.63
C VAL A 31 18.36 -9.64 -33.10
N ALA A 32 17.42 -9.55 -34.06
CA ALA A 32 16.92 -8.27 -34.54
C ALA A 32 16.23 -7.46 -33.44
N ARG A 33 15.47 -8.13 -32.57
CA ARG A 33 14.82 -7.50 -31.41
C ARG A 33 15.84 -7.02 -30.37
N ALA A 34 16.92 -7.77 -30.14
CA ALA A 34 18.00 -7.36 -29.25
C ALA A 34 18.76 -6.13 -29.82
N ALA A 35 18.97 -6.08 -31.12
CA ALA A 35 19.61 -4.96 -31.81
C ALA A 35 18.72 -3.70 -31.87
N SER A 36 17.39 -3.87 -31.87
CA SER A 36 16.42 -2.76 -31.91
C SER A 36 16.10 -2.19 -30.52
N ALA A 37 16.60 -2.80 -29.44
CA ALA A 37 16.46 -2.25 -28.10
C ALA A 37 17.31 -0.97 -28.01
N PRO A 38 16.73 0.19 -27.61
CA PRO A 38 17.50 1.41 -27.47
C PRO A 38 18.68 1.18 -26.51
N ALA A 39 19.88 1.64 -26.91
CA ALA A 39 21.09 1.56 -26.13
C ALA A 39 20.86 2.32 -24.80
N GLY A 40 20.62 1.61 -23.73
CA GLY A 40 20.24 2.14 -22.42
C GLY A 40 19.00 1.49 -21.81
N ALA A 41 18.28 0.64 -22.54
CA ALA A 41 17.30 -0.23 -21.91
C ALA A 41 18.05 -1.25 -21.05
N ALA A 42 18.11 -0.98 -19.75
CA ALA A 42 18.55 -1.98 -18.78
C ALA A 42 17.82 -3.30 -19.04
N PRO A 43 18.47 -4.46 -18.88
CA PRO A 43 17.81 -5.77 -19.06
C PRO A 43 16.51 -5.68 -18.27
N ARG A 44 15.37 -5.99 -18.94
CA ARG A 44 14.09 -6.15 -18.28
C ARG A 44 14.24 -7.31 -17.29
N GLY A 45 14.80 -6.97 -16.14
CA GLY A 45 14.87 -7.89 -15.01
C GLY A 45 13.45 -8.26 -14.64
N ASP A 46 13.28 -9.52 -14.35
CA ASP A 46 12.09 -10.15 -13.84
C ASP A 46 11.37 -9.17 -12.88
N PRO A 47 10.13 -8.73 -13.16
CA PRO A 47 9.42 -7.80 -12.29
C PRO A 47 9.19 -8.37 -10.88
N ASP A 48 9.28 -9.68 -10.71
CA ASP A 48 9.14 -10.38 -9.43
C ASP A 48 10.45 -10.50 -8.62
N ARG A 49 11.61 -10.14 -9.18
CA ARG A 49 12.81 -10.01 -8.37
C ARG A 49 12.78 -8.66 -7.68
N ALA A 50 12.35 -8.66 -6.43
CA ALA A 50 12.54 -7.54 -5.52
C ALA A 50 14.03 -7.15 -5.50
N ARG A 51 14.42 -6.26 -6.42
CA ARG A 51 15.76 -5.67 -6.38
C ARG A 51 15.79 -4.82 -5.11
N PHE A 52 16.48 -5.31 -4.10
CA PHE A 52 16.85 -4.55 -2.93
C PHE A 52 17.69 -3.34 -3.40
N SER A 53 16.99 -2.27 -3.73
CA SER A 53 17.63 -0.99 -4.03
C SER A 53 17.76 -0.25 -2.71
N PHE A 54 18.93 0.34 -2.46
CA PHE A 54 19.17 1.23 -1.32
C PHE A 54 18.10 2.30 -1.19
N VAL A 55 17.55 2.76 -2.32
CA VAL A 55 16.43 3.71 -2.36
C VAL A 55 15.15 3.15 -1.70
N HIS A 56 14.82 1.87 -1.92
CA HIS A 56 13.66 1.25 -1.26
C HIS A 56 13.88 1.13 0.26
N VAL A 57 15.09 0.77 0.69
CA VAL A 57 15.44 0.74 2.12
C VAL A 57 15.26 2.13 2.74
N LEU A 58 15.69 3.18 2.04
CA LEU A 58 15.56 4.56 2.51
C LEU A 58 14.08 5.01 2.61
N TYR A 59 13.23 4.58 1.66
CA TYR A 59 11.79 4.83 1.74
C TYR A 59 11.14 4.14 2.95
N TYR A 60 11.48 2.87 3.20
CA TYR A 60 10.96 2.14 4.36
C TYR A 60 11.45 2.76 5.67
N LEU A 61 12.73 3.13 5.74
CA LEU A 61 13.30 3.79 6.92
C LEU A 61 12.61 5.14 7.17
N GLY A 62 12.43 5.95 6.13
CA GLY A 62 11.70 7.22 6.23
C GLY A 62 10.26 7.03 6.69
N GLY A 63 9.57 6.02 6.18
CA GLY A 63 8.23 5.65 6.62
C GLY A 63 8.18 5.25 8.09
N MET A 64 9.13 4.43 8.55
CA MET A 64 9.22 4.03 9.96
C MET A 64 9.49 5.21 10.89
N ILE A 65 10.40 6.11 10.51
CA ILE A 65 10.69 7.33 11.27
C ILE A 65 9.43 8.22 11.34
N ALA A 66 8.72 8.38 10.23
CA ALA A 66 7.49 9.18 10.18
C ALA A 66 6.40 8.59 11.09
N ILE A 67 6.21 7.27 11.06
CA ILE A 67 5.26 6.57 11.94
C ILE A 67 5.65 6.76 13.41
N GLY A 68 6.93 6.58 13.76
CA GLY A 68 7.44 6.78 15.11
C GLY A 68 7.25 8.21 15.62
N ALA A 69 7.59 9.20 14.81
CA ALA A 69 7.41 10.61 15.12
C ALA A 69 5.93 10.98 15.32
N MET A 70 5.05 10.45 14.47
CA MET A 70 3.62 10.68 14.57
C MET A 70 3.02 10.03 15.83
N SER A 71 3.43 8.80 16.16
CA SER A 71 3.00 8.11 17.37
C SER A 71 3.43 8.87 18.63
N LEU A 72 4.68 9.34 18.66
CA LEU A 72 5.20 10.14 19.78
C LEU A 72 4.45 11.47 19.91
N PHE A 73 4.23 12.17 18.80
CA PHE A 73 3.48 13.41 18.77
C PHE A 73 2.05 13.22 19.29
N MET A 74 1.36 12.17 18.88
CA MET A 74 0.01 11.86 19.38
C MET A 74 0.00 11.57 20.89
N SER A 75 1.00 10.83 21.39
CA SER A 75 1.12 10.51 22.81
C SER A 75 1.33 11.78 23.66
N ILE A 76 2.21 12.68 23.22
CA ILE A 76 2.48 13.96 23.90
C ILE A 76 1.25 14.87 23.84
N SER A 77 0.60 14.96 22.69
CA SER A 77 -0.60 15.79 22.51
C SER A 77 -1.75 15.30 23.38
N TRP A 78 -1.93 14.00 23.51
CA TRP A 78 -2.93 13.40 24.39
C TRP A 78 -2.68 13.77 25.85
N ALA A 79 -1.42 13.69 26.30
CA ALA A 79 -1.04 14.02 27.68
C ALA A 79 -1.17 15.51 28.00
N SER A 80 -0.93 16.41 27.03
CA SER A 80 -0.87 17.87 27.27
C SER A 80 -2.19 18.59 27.01
N VAL A 81 -2.96 18.16 25.99
CA VAL A 81 -4.19 18.85 25.54
C VAL A 81 -5.46 18.03 25.86
N GLY A 82 -5.27 16.76 26.21
CA GLY A 82 -6.36 15.84 26.52
C GLY A 82 -6.98 15.18 25.28
N PRO A 83 -8.09 14.42 25.48
CA PRO A 83 -8.67 13.56 24.45
C PRO A 83 -9.15 14.29 23.19
N TRP A 84 -9.55 15.54 23.31
CA TRP A 84 -9.97 16.37 22.18
C TRP A 84 -8.85 16.59 21.15
N SER A 85 -7.59 16.56 21.57
CA SER A 85 -6.45 16.61 20.64
C SER A 85 -6.48 15.42 19.70
N GLY A 86 -6.79 14.23 20.19
CA GLY A 86 -6.92 13.02 19.39
C GLY A 86 -7.99 13.15 18.30
N VAL A 87 -9.14 13.76 18.61
CA VAL A 87 -10.20 14.04 17.62
C VAL A 87 -9.69 14.99 16.54
N VAL A 88 -9.13 16.13 16.95
CA VAL A 88 -8.67 17.17 16.00
C VAL A 88 -7.60 16.61 15.06
N PHE A 89 -6.59 15.94 15.60
CA PHE A 89 -5.52 15.39 14.79
C PHE A 89 -5.99 14.26 13.88
N SER A 90 -6.83 13.34 14.38
CA SER A 90 -7.35 12.25 13.55
C SER A 90 -8.18 12.77 12.38
N VAL A 91 -9.02 13.78 12.61
CA VAL A 91 -9.80 14.41 11.54
C VAL A 91 -8.91 15.17 10.57
N ALA A 92 -7.94 15.97 11.08
CA ALA A 92 -7.02 16.73 10.24
C ALA A 92 -6.19 15.80 9.32
N TYR A 93 -5.61 14.73 9.88
CA TYR A 93 -4.88 13.74 9.09
C TYR A 93 -5.79 12.95 8.15
N GLY A 94 -7.00 12.59 8.56
CA GLY A 94 -7.99 11.96 7.70
C GLY A 94 -8.29 12.81 6.47
N VAL A 95 -8.56 14.10 6.66
CA VAL A 95 -8.80 15.06 5.56
C VAL A 95 -7.55 15.22 4.68
N LEU A 96 -6.36 15.31 5.28
CA LEU A 96 -5.10 15.38 4.54
C LEU A 96 -4.91 14.15 3.66
N PHE A 97 -5.08 12.93 4.20
CA PHE A 97 -4.92 11.70 3.45
C PHE A 97 -5.96 11.53 2.34
N ILE A 98 -7.21 11.93 2.57
CA ILE A 98 -8.25 11.94 1.51
C ILE A 98 -7.86 12.93 0.41
N THR A 99 -7.35 14.10 0.77
CA THR A 99 -6.90 15.10 -0.22
C THR A 99 -5.72 14.59 -1.04
N LEU A 100 -4.73 13.96 -0.39
CA LEU A 100 -3.60 13.33 -1.07
C LEU A 100 -4.05 12.17 -1.97
N THR A 101 -5.01 11.36 -1.52
CA THR A 101 -5.62 10.30 -2.34
C THR A 101 -6.20 10.88 -3.64
N ARG A 102 -6.96 11.97 -3.56
CA ARG A 102 -7.50 12.66 -4.74
C ARG A 102 -6.40 13.15 -5.66
N VAL A 103 -5.38 13.83 -5.12
CA VAL A 103 -4.27 14.38 -5.92
C VAL A 103 -3.49 13.29 -6.63
N PHE A 104 -3.18 12.19 -5.94
CA PHE A 104 -2.45 11.07 -6.56
C PHE A 104 -3.29 10.30 -7.56
N HIS A 105 -4.57 10.09 -7.28
CA HIS A 105 -5.46 9.36 -8.17
C HIS A 105 -5.85 10.20 -9.41
N GLU A 106 -6.34 11.42 -9.21
CA GLU A 106 -6.92 12.23 -10.28
C GLU A 106 -5.88 13.00 -11.11
N ARG A 107 -4.84 13.56 -10.45
CA ARG A 107 -3.85 14.41 -11.14
C ARG A 107 -2.61 13.67 -11.60
N LYS A 108 -2.15 12.67 -10.85
CA LYS A 108 -0.89 11.98 -11.12
C LYS A 108 -1.07 10.55 -11.62
N GLN A 109 -2.28 10.02 -11.60
CA GLN A 109 -2.61 8.65 -12.01
C GLN A 109 -1.73 7.58 -11.33
N LEU A 110 -1.31 7.84 -10.09
CA LEU A 110 -0.48 6.97 -9.29
C LEU A 110 -1.39 6.12 -8.38
N ALA A 111 -1.83 4.95 -8.88
CA ALA A 111 -2.80 4.10 -8.17
C ALA A 111 -2.27 3.59 -6.83
N VAL A 112 -1.01 3.12 -6.77
CA VAL A 112 -0.43 2.55 -5.55
C VAL A 112 -0.29 3.57 -4.42
N PRO A 113 0.35 4.76 -4.60
CA PRO A 113 0.38 5.78 -3.56
C PRO A 113 -1.00 6.28 -3.14
N ALA A 114 -1.94 6.41 -4.10
CA ALA A 114 -3.31 6.78 -3.79
C ALA A 114 -4.00 5.75 -2.87
N GLY A 115 -3.81 4.45 -3.14
CA GLY A 115 -4.33 3.38 -2.31
C GLY A 115 -3.76 3.41 -0.88
N ILE A 116 -2.45 3.64 -0.74
CA ILE A 116 -1.81 3.77 0.58
C ILE A 116 -2.40 4.95 1.35
N MET A 117 -2.57 6.12 0.71
CA MET A 117 -3.18 7.28 1.37
C MET A 117 -4.63 7.03 1.76
N ALA A 118 -5.41 6.35 0.91
CA ALA A 118 -6.78 5.96 1.24
C ALA A 118 -6.83 5.02 2.46
N THR A 119 -5.95 4.04 2.53
CA THR A 119 -5.84 3.14 3.68
C THR A 119 -5.49 3.90 4.96
N LEU A 120 -4.54 4.83 4.91
CA LEU A 120 -4.20 5.67 6.05
C LEU A 120 -5.38 6.54 6.50
N ALA A 121 -6.19 7.05 5.57
CA ALA A 121 -7.41 7.78 5.91
C ALA A 121 -8.42 6.89 6.67
N VAL A 122 -8.59 5.63 6.25
CA VAL A 122 -9.47 4.67 6.95
C VAL A 122 -8.97 4.38 8.36
N VAL A 123 -7.66 4.23 8.55
CA VAL A 123 -7.04 3.98 9.87
C VAL A 123 -7.26 5.15 10.84
N MET A 124 -7.43 6.37 10.35
CA MET A 124 -7.76 7.52 11.23
C MET A 124 -9.18 7.47 11.79
N VAL A 125 -10.11 6.71 11.18
CA VAL A 125 -11.51 6.67 11.60
C VAL A 125 -11.70 6.08 13.01
N PRO A 126 -11.21 4.87 13.34
CA PRO A 126 -11.36 4.31 14.67
C PRO A 126 -10.67 5.17 15.72
N LEU A 127 -9.55 5.81 15.39
CA LEU A 127 -8.85 6.72 16.31
C LEU A 127 -9.69 7.97 16.60
N ALA A 128 -10.34 8.55 15.59
CA ALA A 128 -11.24 9.70 15.77
C ALA A 128 -12.45 9.33 16.65
N ILE A 129 -13.08 8.18 16.38
CA ILE A 129 -14.24 7.71 17.14
C ILE A 129 -13.84 7.40 18.59
N PHE A 130 -12.73 6.68 18.80
CA PHE A 130 -12.21 6.40 20.13
C PHE A 130 -11.95 7.67 20.93
N SER A 131 -11.23 8.62 20.33
CA SER A 131 -10.89 9.89 20.96
C SER A 131 -12.15 10.70 21.32
N ALA A 132 -13.14 10.71 20.42
CA ALA A 132 -14.43 11.38 20.68
C ALA A 132 -15.21 10.69 21.82
N GLN A 133 -15.28 9.38 21.82
CA GLN A 133 -15.93 8.61 22.87
C GLN A 133 -15.27 8.85 24.24
N TYR A 134 -13.93 8.88 24.25
CA TYR A 134 -13.18 9.16 25.47
C TYR A 134 -13.40 10.60 25.97
N ALA A 135 -13.39 11.58 25.07
CA ALA A 135 -13.64 12.97 25.37
C ALA A 135 -15.07 13.23 25.90
N LEU A 136 -16.03 12.41 25.46
CA LEU A 136 -17.43 12.47 25.90
C LEU A 136 -17.70 11.65 27.19
N GLY A 137 -16.66 11.02 27.76
CA GLY A 137 -16.79 10.27 29.01
C GLY A 137 -17.45 8.89 28.87
N TYR A 138 -17.53 8.34 27.63
CA TYR A 138 -18.05 6.99 27.44
C TYR A 138 -17.10 5.88 27.96
N TRP A 139 -15.83 6.22 28.20
CA TRP A 139 -14.83 5.31 28.71
C TRP A 139 -14.64 5.56 30.21
N ASP A 140 -14.96 4.55 31.03
CA ASP A 140 -14.74 4.56 32.46
C ASP A 140 -13.32 4.04 32.72
N ASP A 141 -12.45 4.87 33.31
CA ASP A 141 -11.04 4.55 33.59
C ASP A 141 -10.86 3.33 34.53
N ALA A 142 -11.93 2.95 35.21
CA ALA A 142 -11.90 1.84 36.18
C ALA A 142 -12.02 0.43 35.53
N LYS A 143 -12.35 0.32 34.23
CA LYS A 143 -12.52 -0.98 33.59
C LYS A 143 -11.36 -1.29 32.66
N PRO A 144 -10.42 -2.19 33.06
CA PRO A 144 -9.31 -2.59 32.20
C PRO A 144 -9.82 -3.28 30.93
N PHE A 145 -9.10 -3.11 29.82
CA PHE A 145 -9.34 -3.71 28.49
C PHE A 145 -9.36 -5.27 28.51
N ARG A 146 -9.25 -5.91 29.67
CA ARG A 146 -9.16 -7.37 29.85
C ARG A 146 -10.39 -8.16 29.40
N HIS A 147 -11.55 -7.51 29.25
CA HIS A 147 -12.82 -8.19 28.94
C HIS A 147 -13.30 -7.96 27.50
N TYR A 148 -12.43 -7.47 26.60
CA TYR A 148 -12.76 -7.18 25.20
C TYR A 148 -13.43 -8.34 24.46
N HIS A 149 -13.03 -9.58 24.76
CA HIS A 149 -13.54 -10.77 24.08
C HIS A 149 -14.80 -11.40 24.75
N GLN A 150 -15.26 -10.87 25.85
CA GLN A 150 -16.37 -11.48 26.60
C GLN A 150 -17.70 -10.78 26.41
N TYR A 151 -17.71 -9.51 25.96
CA TYR A 151 -18.92 -8.74 25.78
C TYR A 151 -18.84 -7.90 24.50
N ILE A 152 -19.90 -7.95 23.69
CA ILE A 152 -20.07 -7.03 22.57
C ILE A 152 -20.40 -5.66 23.16
N ASP A 153 -19.43 -4.77 23.19
CA ASP A 153 -19.61 -3.40 23.66
C ASP A 153 -19.97 -2.50 22.45
N GLY A 154 -21.08 -1.77 22.56
CA GLY A 154 -21.53 -0.86 21.50
C GLY A 154 -20.47 0.18 21.08
N ARG A 155 -19.52 0.52 21.96
CA ARG A 155 -18.40 1.44 21.69
C ARG A 155 -17.45 0.88 20.64
N TRP A 156 -17.10 -0.39 20.75
CA TRP A 156 -16.27 -1.09 19.77
C TRP A 156 -17.00 -1.27 18.45
N LEU A 157 -18.26 -1.65 18.52
CA LEU A 157 -19.12 -1.80 17.34
C LEU A 157 -19.20 -0.49 16.53
N MET A 158 -19.32 0.66 17.20
CA MET A 158 -19.27 1.97 16.53
C MET A 158 -17.95 2.21 15.78
N MET A 159 -16.80 1.86 16.38
CA MET A 159 -15.51 2.00 15.73
C MET A 159 -15.39 1.09 14.50
N GLU A 160 -15.81 -0.16 14.63
CA GLU A 160 -15.78 -1.14 13.53
C GLU A 160 -16.70 -0.73 12.38
N LEU A 161 -17.96 -0.42 12.68
CA LEU A 161 -18.94 0.00 11.67
C LEU A 161 -18.55 1.32 11.00
N GLY A 162 -18.03 2.29 11.76
CA GLY A 162 -17.54 3.55 11.23
C GLY A 162 -16.37 3.33 10.27
N THR A 163 -15.42 2.48 10.64
CA THR A 163 -14.28 2.12 9.81
C THR A 163 -14.71 1.41 8.53
N LEU A 164 -15.60 0.42 8.65
CA LEU A 164 -16.15 -0.30 7.49
C LEU A 164 -16.92 0.62 6.55
N ALA A 165 -17.75 1.52 7.09
CA ALA A 165 -18.52 2.46 6.29
C ALA A 165 -17.63 3.39 5.47
N ILE A 166 -16.63 4.02 6.10
CA ILE A 166 -15.69 4.91 5.40
C ILE A 166 -14.83 4.13 4.42
N GLY A 167 -14.33 2.93 4.81
CA GLY A 167 -13.59 2.04 3.91
C GLY A 167 -14.40 1.67 2.68
N HIS A 168 -15.67 1.29 2.84
CA HIS A 168 -16.57 0.96 1.74
C HIS A 168 -16.82 2.15 0.81
N VAL A 169 -17.05 3.35 1.37
CA VAL A 169 -17.22 4.57 0.58
C VAL A 169 -15.98 4.88 -0.25
N LEU A 170 -14.78 4.75 0.31
CA LEU A 170 -13.54 5.00 -0.42
C LEU A 170 -13.29 3.95 -1.51
N LEU A 171 -13.56 2.67 -1.25
CA LEU A 171 -13.46 1.60 -2.25
C LEU A 171 -14.47 1.83 -3.40
N TRP A 172 -15.70 2.20 -3.07
CA TRP A 172 -16.72 2.50 -4.08
C TRP A 172 -16.35 3.73 -4.94
N ARG A 173 -15.77 4.74 -4.30
CA ARG A 173 -15.43 6.01 -4.98
C ARG A 173 -14.19 5.92 -5.86
N TYR A 174 -13.17 5.15 -5.46
CA TYR A 174 -11.86 5.15 -6.10
C TYR A 174 -11.52 3.88 -6.88
N ARG A 175 -12.27 2.78 -6.75
CA ARG A 175 -12.07 1.50 -7.47
C ARG A 175 -10.58 1.16 -7.65
N PHE A 176 -9.85 1.01 -6.54
CA PHE A 176 -8.44 0.64 -6.61
C PHE A 176 -8.28 -0.75 -7.22
N PRO A 177 -7.30 -0.96 -8.14
CA PRO A 177 -7.00 -2.24 -8.72
C PRO A 177 -6.12 -3.09 -7.78
N PHE A 178 -6.67 -3.56 -6.67
CA PHE A 178 -6.01 -4.53 -5.80
C PHE A 178 -6.65 -5.90 -5.98
#